data_f96fb99e02e55199770e3c450cfa89a2
#
_entry.id   f96fb99e02e55199770e3c450cfa89a2
#
_cell.length_a   1.000
_cell.length_b   1.000
_cell.length_c   1.000
_cell.angle_alpha   90.00
_cell.angle_beta   90.00
_cell.angle_gamma   90.00
#
_symmetry.space_group_name_H-M   'P 1'
#
loop_
_entity.id
_entity.type
_entity.pdbx_description
1 polymer ?
#
loop_
_entity_poly.entity_id
_entity_poly.type
_entity_poly.pdbx_seq_one_letter_code
_entity_poly.pdbx_strand_id
1 'polypeptide(L)'
;MIPHKRFTFAKLWLLYAQFEIRQKEVRLICALWSQLLCRHQVGLARRALGSALGKCPKSKLFRGYIDLEIQLREFSRCRTLYEKFLEFNPENVQTWMKFAELETLLGDIERARALYELAINQPKLDMPEILWKAYIDFETEQEETDKARELYRRLLDRTQHVKVWLSYAQFELQVIASP
;
A
#
# COMPACT_ATOMS: atom_id res chain seq x y z
N MET A 1 -23.40 -13.94 13.24
CA MET A 1 -24.52 -13.34 12.48
C MET A 1 -23.91 -12.65 11.24
N ILE A 2 -24.13 -13.16 10.05
CA ILE A 2 -23.56 -12.60 8.81
C ILE A 2 -24.48 -11.43 8.38
N PRO A 3 -23.93 -10.21 8.15
CA PRO A 3 -24.76 -9.10 7.69
C PRO A 3 -25.50 -9.42 6.40
N HIS A 4 -26.77 -9.03 6.33
CA HIS A 4 -27.62 -9.29 5.18
C HIS A 4 -27.08 -8.62 3.91
N LYS A 5 -27.37 -9.18 2.73
CA LYS A 5 -26.90 -8.74 1.40
C LYS A 5 -27.12 -7.24 1.09
N ARG A 6 -28.01 -6.55 1.80
CA ARG A 6 -28.32 -5.12 1.65
C ARG A 6 -27.45 -4.17 2.48
N PHE A 7 -26.61 -4.67 3.40
CA PHE A 7 -25.72 -3.84 4.19
C PHE A 7 -24.46 -3.49 3.40
N THR A 8 -24.34 -2.23 3.02
CA THR A 8 -23.23 -1.68 2.21
C THR A 8 -22.22 -0.87 3.04
N PHE A 9 -22.35 -0.86 4.39
CA PHE A 9 -21.44 -0.10 5.25
C PHE A 9 -20.10 -0.81 5.42
N ALA A 10 -19.06 -0.25 4.77
CA ALA A 10 -17.68 -0.75 4.89
C ALA A 10 -17.22 -0.91 6.36
N LYS A 11 -17.62 0.04 7.23
CA LYS A 11 -17.32 0.00 8.66
C LYS A 11 -17.89 -1.24 9.36
N LEU A 12 -19.09 -1.69 9.00
CA LEU A 12 -19.71 -2.87 9.60
C LEU A 12 -18.95 -4.15 9.22
N TRP A 13 -18.52 -4.28 7.97
CA TRP A 13 -17.73 -5.42 7.53
C TRP A 13 -16.34 -5.48 8.18
N LEU A 14 -15.70 -4.32 8.35
CA LEU A 14 -14.43 -4.22 9.06
C LEU A 14 -14.58 -4.58 10.54
N LEU A 15 -15.63 -4.09 11.20
CA LEU A 15 -15.92 -4.43 12.60
C LEU A 15 -16.23 -5.92 12.76
N TYR A 16 -16.96 -6.52 11.82
CA TYR A 16 -17.23 -7.96 11.84
C TYR A 16 -15.93 -8.78 11.68
N ALA A 17 -15.08 -8.40 10.73
CA ALA A 17 -13.79 -9.05 10.56
C ALA A 17 -12.90 -8.90 11.82
N GLN A 18 -12.85 -7.71 12.41
CA GLN A 18 -12.12 -7.47 13.67
C GLN A 18 -12.71 -8.27 14.85
N PHE A 19 -14.04 -8.39 14.92
CA PHE A 19 -14.69 -9.24 15.94
C PHE A 19 -14.27 -10.69 15.80
N GLU A 20 -14.26 -11.25 14.59
CA GLU A 20 -13.82 -12.63 14.33
C GLU A 20 -12.35 -12.86 14.73
N ILE A 21 -11.51 -11.83 14.61
CA ILE A 21 -10.10 -11.87 15.03
C ILE A 21 -9.96 -11.76 16.56
N ARG A 22 -10.71 -10.84 17.22
CA ARG A 22 -10.66 -10.63 18.67
C ARG A 22 -11.14 -11.83 19.48
N GLN A 23 -12.00 -12.67 18.93
CA GLN A 23 -12.38 -13.94 19.54
C GLN A 23 -11.17 -14.83 19.87
N LYS A 24 -10.01 -14.51 19.26
CA LYS A 24 -8.73 -15.15 19.49
C LYS A 24 -8.10 -14.80 20.86
N GLU A 25 -8.26 -13.58 21.36
CA GLU A 25 -7.56 -13.09 22.56
C GLU A 25 -8.15 -13.65 23.86
N VAL A 26 -9.37 -14.12 23.84
CA VAL A 26 -10.09 -14.59 25.04
C VAL A 26 -9.79 -16.04 25.42
N ARG A 27 -9.03 -16.80 24.58
CA ARG A 27 -8.77 -18.22 24.79
C ARG A 27 -7.28 -18.58 24.85
N LEU A 28 -6.57 -18.05 25.83
CA LEU A 28 -5.18 -18.40 26.17
C LEU A 28 -5.04 -19.70 26.98
N ILE A 29 -5.84 -20.72 26.69
CA ILE A 29 -5.68 -22.02 27.35
C ILE A 29 -5.87 -23.15 26.33
N CYS A 30 -4.86 -23.45 25.54
CA CYS A 30 -4.53 -24.73 24.88
C CYS A 30 -3.74 -24.45 23.57
N ALA A 31 -2.42 -24.54 23.66
CA ALA A 31 -1.49 -24.18 22.58
C ALA A 31 -1.62 -25.00 21.27
N LEU A 32 -2.21 -26.17 21.28
CA LEU A 32 -2.42 -27.01 20.08
C LEU A 32 -3.78 -26.77 19.40
N TRP A 33 -4.82 -26.48 20.17
CA TRP A 33 -6.15 -26.16 19.64
C TRP A 33 -6.25 -24.72 19.13
N SER A 34 -5.40 -23.81 19.65
CA SER A 34 -5.40 -22.41 19.24
C SER A 34 -4.98 -22.18 17.80
N GLN A 35 -4.08 -23.00 17.23
CA GLN A 35 -3.66 -22.85 15.83
C GLN A 35 -4.77 -23.23 14.83
N LEU A 36 -5.54 -24.26 15.09
CA LEU A 36 -6.65 -24.69 14.22
C LEU A 36 -7.83 -23.71 14.29
N LEU A 37 -8.20 -23.28 15.51
CA LEU A 37 -9.25 -22.27 15.71
C LEU A 37 -8.86 -20.90 15.14
N CYS A 38 -7.59 -20.50 15.29
CA CYS A 38 -7.05 -19.27 14.71
C CYS A 38 -7.16 -19.27 13.18
N ARG A 39 -6.79 -20.37 12.51
CA ARG A 39 -6.92 -20.49 11.04
C ARG A 39 -8.37 -20.41 10.59
N HIS A 40 -9.29 -20.99 11.34
CA HIS A 40 -10.72 -20.93 11.01
C HIS A 40 -11.29 -19.52 11.13
N GLN A 41 -10.97 -18.77 12.19
CA GLN A 41 -11.43 -17.41 12.40
C GLN A 41 -10.86 -16.43 11.36
N VAL A 42 -9.57 -16.54 11.04
CA VAL A 42 -8.96 -15.78 9.95
C VAL A 42 -9.63 -16.12 8.62
N GLY A 43 -9.96 -17.39 8.38
CA GLY A 43 -10.71 -17.83 7.20
C GLY A 43 -12.11 -17.21 7.11
N LEU A 44 -12.80 -17.04 8.24
CA LEU A 44 -14.10 -16.35 8.29
C LEU A 44 -13.97 -14.86 8.00
N ALA A 45 -12.98 -14.18 8.62
CA ALA A 45 -12.69 -12.78 8.38
C ALA A 45 -12.36 -12.52 6.89
N ARG A 46 -11.50 -13.35 6.29
CA ARG A 46 -11.16 -13.29 4.86
C ARG A 46 -12.39 -13.48 3.95
N ARG A 47 -13.24 -14.45 4.25
CA ARG A 47 -14.49 -14.68 3.50
C ARG A 47 -15.44 -13.49 3.61
N ALA A 48 -15.58 -12.92 4.81
CA ALA A 48 -16.40 -11.74 5.04
C ALA A 48 -15.91 -10.53 4.23
N LEU A 49 -14.60 -10.22 4.30
CA LEU A 49 -13.99 -9.11 3.57
C LEU A 49 -14.01 -9.34 2.05
N GLY A 50 -13.69 -10.55 1.59
CA GLY A 50 -13.77 -10.90 0.17
C GLY A 50 -15.18 -10.79 -0.39
N SER A 51 -16.20 -11.26 0.36
CA SER A 51 -17.61 -11.09 -0.01
C SER A 51 -18.04 -9.62 0.00
N ALA A 52 -17.51 -8.83 0.92
CA ALA A 52 -17.79 -7.39 1.00
C ALA A 52 -17.20 -6.65 -0.21
N LEU A 53 -15.97 -6.97 -0.62
CA LEU A 53 -15.33 -6.40 -1.81
C LEU A 53 -16.09 -6.76 -3.10
N GLY A 54 -16.55 -8.01 -3.21
CA GLY A 54 -17.33 -8.43 -4.37
C GLY A 54 -18.72 -7.75 -4.49
N LYS A 55 -19.29 -7.29 -3.36
CA LYS A 55 -20.62 -6.65 -3.35
C LYS A 55 -20.56 -5.13 -3.36
N CYS A 56 -19.55 -4.57 -2.72
CA CYS A 56 -19.43 -3.14 -2.49
C CYS A 56 -17.95 -2.75 -2.41
N PRO A 57 -17.23 -2.72 -3.55
CA PRO A 57 -15.83 -2.33 -3.57
C PRO A 57 -15.71 -0.87 -3.11
N LYS A 58 -14.97 -0.65 -2.02
CA LYS A 58 -14.66 0.68 -1.47
C LYS A 58 -13.22 0.71 -1.01
N SER A 59 -12.52 1.82 -1.25
CA SER A 59 -11.13 2.02 -0.84
C SER A 59 -10.88 1.71 0.64
N LYS A 60 -11.84 1.97 1.51
CA LYS A 60 -11.75 1.67 2.94
C LYS A 60 -11.74 0.16 3.25
N LEU A 61 -12.47 -0.65 2.46
CA LEU A 61 -12.47 -2.10 2.61
C LEU A 61 -11.15 -2.71 2.13
N PHE A 62 -10.62 -2.25 1.00
CA PHE A 62 -9.31 -2.67 0.53
C PHE A 62 -8.22 -2.41 1.57
N ARG A 63 -8.14 -1.15 2.08
CA ARG A 63 -7.17 -0.79 3.13
C ARG A 63 -7.31 -1.68 4.36
N GLY A 64 -8.51 -1.84 4.89
CA GLY A 64 -8.71 -2.67 6.08
C GLY A 64 -8.42 -4.16 5.84
N TYR A 65 -8.59 -4.68 4.63
CA TYR A 65 -8.21 -6.04 4.29
C TYR A 65 -6.69 -6.19 4.14
N ILE A 66 -6.04 -5.22 3.52
CA ILE A 66 -4.58 -5.18 3.39
C ILE A 66 -3.94 -5.09 4.79
N ASP A 67 -4.42 -4.20 5.67
CA ASP A 67 -3.93 -4.06 7.04
C ASP A 67 -4.03 -5.38 7.82
N LEU A 68 -5.12 -6.14 7.63
CA LEU A 68 -5.29 -7.47 8.21
C LEU A 68 -4.22 -8.44 7.69
N GLU A 69 -4.00 -8.52 6.39
CA GLU A 69 -3.04 -9.45 5.81
C GLU A 69 -1.58 -9.08 6.17
N ILE A 70 -1.28 -7.77 6.31
CA ILE A 70 0.01 -7.29 6.82
C ILE A 70 0.24 -7.78 8.27
N GLN A 71 -0.76 -7.66 9.15
CA GLN A 71 -0.69 -8.16 10.53
C GLN A 71 -0.48 -9.67 10.57
N LEU A 72 -1.03 -10.40 9.61
CA LEU A 72 -0.86 -11.85 9.46
C LEU A 72 0.46 -12.23 8.76
N ARG A 73 1.23 -11.26 8.29
CA ARG A 73 2.46 -11.43 7.49
C ARG A 73 2.26 -12.23 6.20
N GLU A 74 1.06 -12.17 5.63
CA GLU A 74 0.70 -12.84 4.38
C GLU A 74 0.94 -11.92 3.18
N PHE A 75 2.22 -11.61 2.91
CA PHE A 75 2.62 -10.59 1.93
C PHE A 75 2.20 -10.91 0.49
N SER A 76 2.15 -12.19 0.11
CA SER A 76 1.63 -12.60 -1.19
C SER A 76 0.18 -12.18 -1.40
N ARG A 77 -0.64 -12.25 -0.36
CA ARG A 77 -2.03 -11.79 -0.39
C ARG A 77 -2.14 -10.27 -0.39
N CYS A 78 -1.24 -9.59 0.35
CA CYS A 78 -1.16 -8.12 0.31
C CYS A 78 -0.93 -7.63 -1.12
N ARG A 79 0.03 -8.25 -1.84
CA ARG A 79 0.33 -7.94 -3.25
C ARG A 79 -0.91 -8.06 -4.13
N THR A 80 -1.58 -9.21 -4.09
CA THR A 80 -2.82 -9.43 -4.86
C THR A 80 -3.94 -8.43 -4.51
N LEU A 81 -4.04 -8.02 -3.24
CA LEU A 81 -5.02 -7.03 -2.81
C LEU A 81 -4.67 -5.62 -3.29
N TYR A 82 -3.38 -5.25 -3.26
CA TYR A 82 -2.92 -3.98 -3.83
C TYR A 82 -3.15 -3.91 -5.34
N GLU A 83 -2.83 -4.99 -6.09
CA GLU A 83 -3.10 -5.08 -7.52
C GLU A 83 -4.58 -4.86 -7.83
N LYS A 84 -5.47 -5.58 -7.14
CA LYS A 84 -6.93 -5.38 -7.28
C LYS A 84 -7.41 -4.00 -6.85
N PHE A 85 -6.76 -3.40 -5.86
CA PHE A 85 -7.11 -2.06 -5.42
C PHE A 85 -6.71 -1.02 -6.48
N LEU A 86 -5.56 -1.20 -7.13
CA LEU A 86 -5.11 -0.34 -8.22
C LEU A 86 -5.94 -0.53 -9.49
N GLU A 87 -6.42 -1.75 -9.79
CA GLU A 87 -7.41 -1.99 -10.84
C GLU A 87 -8.73 -1.24 -10.58
N PHE A 88 -9.17 -1.20 -9.32
CA PHE A 88 -10.39 -0.51 -8.91
C PHE A 88 -10.23 1.02 -8.91
N ASN A 89 -9.10 1.54 -8.46
CA ASN A 89 -8.81 2.97 -8.37
C ASN A 89 -7.35 3.28 -8.69
N PRO A 90 -6.99 3.33 -9.98
CA PRO A 90 -5.62 3.59 -10.44
C PRO A 90 -5.14 5.02 -10.17
N GLU A 91 -6.07 5.97 -9.96
CA GLU A 91 -5.76 7.39 -9.75
C GLU A 91 -5.21 7.67 -8.33
N ASN A 92 -5.39 6.74 -7.38
CA ASN A 92 -5.05 6.96 -5.98
C ASN A 92 -3.55 6.81 -5.70
N VAL A 93 -2.83 7.91 -5.66
CA VAL A 93 -1.38 7.97 -5.38
C VAL A 93 -1.01 7.31 -4.06
N GLN A 94 -1.81 7.46 -3.00
CA GLN A 94 -1.54 6.85 -1.70
C GLN A 94 -1.47 5.32 -1.76
N THR A 95 -2.24 4.69 -2.65
CA THR A 95 -2.22 3.23 -2.82
C THR A 95 -0.92 2.78 -3.48
N TRP A 96 -0.47 3.49 -4.52
CA TRP A 96 0.80 3.24 -5.19
C TRP A 96 1.99 3.36 -4.23
N MET A 97 2.04 4.47 -3.48
CA MET A 97 3.12 4.72 -2.50
C MET A 97 3.17 3.63 -1.42
N LYS A 98 2.02 3.26 -0.84
CA LYS A 98 1.97 2.21 0.19
C LYS A 98 2.33 0.83 -0.34
N PHE A 99 2.05 0.55 -1.60
CA PHE A 99 2.47 -0.70 -2.21
C PHE A 99 3.98 -0.72 -2.45
N ALA A 100 4.55 0.37 -2.97
CA ALA A 100 6.00 0.50 -3.13
C ALA A 100 6.74 0.45 -1.78
N GLU A 101 6.21 1.12 -0.75
CA GLU A 101 6.71 1.06 0.63
C GLU A 101 6.73 -0.37 1.17
N LEU A 102 5.66 -1.14 0.95
CA LEU A 102 5.61 -2.55 1.35
C LEU A 102 6.72 -3.37 0.66
N GLU A 103 6.92 -3.21 -0.65
CA GLU A 103 7.97 -3.95 -1.38
C GLU A 103 9.37 -3.52 -0.90
N THR A 104 9.58 -2.24 -0.61
CA THR A 104 10.84 -1.73 -0.03
C THR A 104 11.12 -2.39 1.33
N LEU A 105 10.11 -2.47 2.22
CA LEU A 105 10.23 -3.13 3.52
C LEU A 105 10.50 -4.64 3.41
N LEU A 106 10.07 -5.26 2.33
CA LEU A 106 10.35 -6.67 2.03
C LEU A 106 11.73 -6.88 1.39
N GLY A 107 12.46 -5.80 1.06
CA GLY A 107 13.77 -5.83 0.42
C GLY A 107 13.71 -6.02 -1.09
N ASP A 108 12.53 -5.95 -1.71
CA ASP A 108 12.33 -6.10 -3.16
C ASP A 108 12.38 -4.72 -3.85
N ILE A 109 13.59 -4.13 -3.86
CA ILE A 109 13.84 -2.77 -4.35
C ILE A 109 13.48 -2.60 -5.83
N GLU A 110 13.81 -3.59 -6.67
CA GLU A 110 13.50 -3.53 -8.10
C GLU A 110 11.98 -3.51 -8.35
N ARG A 111 11.24 -4.25 -7.56
CA ARG A 111 9.78 -4.27 -7.65
C ARG A 111 9.16 -2.96 -7.16
N ALA A 112 9.69 -2.38 -6.08
CA ALA A 112 9.29 -1.06 -5.62
C ALA A 112 9.52 0.01 -6.71
N ARG A 113 10.69 -0.03 -7.35
CA ARG A 113 11.05 0.85 -8.48
C ARG A 113 10.08 0.70 -9.65
N ALA A 114 9.80 -0.54 -10.05
CA ALA A 114 8.85 -0.81 -11.12
C ALA A 114 7.43 -0.27 -10.81
N LEU A 115 7.00 -0.34 -9.55
CA LEU A 115 5.72 0.22 -9.12
C LEU A 115 5.70 1.75 -9.23
N TYR A 116 6.77 2.45 -8.82
CA TYR A 116 6.89 3.89 -9.00
C TYR A 116 6.87 4.28 -10.49
N GLU A 117 7.62 3.56 -11.34
CA GLU A 117 7.62 3.81 -12.80
C GLU A 117 6.23 3.59 -13.42
N LEU A 118 5.52 2.54 -13.03
CA LEU A 118 4.14 2.31 -13.48
C LEU A 118 3.20 3.43 -13.01
N ALA A 119 3.38 3.89 -11.77
CA ALA A 119 2.55 4.94 -11.19
C ALA A 119 2.72 6.29 -11.90
N ILE A 120 3.95 6.75 -12.15
CA ILE A 120 4.20 8.04 -12.84
C ILE A 120 3.75 8.04 -14.30
N ASN A 121 3.57 6.87 -14.91
CA ASN A 121 3.08 6.74 -16.28
C ASN A 121 1.55 6.66 -16.37
N GLN A 122 0.83 6.67 -15.23
CA GLN A 122 -0.63 6.74 -15.24
C GLN A 122 -1.13 8.07 -15.82
N PRO A 123 -2.16 8.05 -16.69
CA PRO A 123 -2.65 9.25 -17.36
C PRO A 123 -3.33 10.24 -16.41
N LYS A 124 -3.89 9.75 -15.32
CA LYS A 124 -4.57 10.55 -14.31
C LYS A 124 -4.15 10.11 -12.92
N LEU A 125 -3.70 11.05 -12.12
CA LEU A 125 -3.37 10.85 -10.72
C LEU A 125 -4.00 11.96 -9.89
N ASP A 126 -4.46 11.65 -8.69
CA ASP A 126 -5.06 12.62 -7.77
C ASP A 126 -4.03 13.63 -7.22
N MET A 127 -2.79 13.19 -6.96
CA MET A 127 -1.71 14.03 -6.42
C MET A 127 -0.34 13.64 -7.01
N PRO A 128 -0.07 13.93 -8.30
CA PRO A 128 1.17 13.48 -8.94
C PRO A 128 2.44 14.06 -8.29
N GLU A 129 2.39 15.25 -7.73
CA GLU A 129 3.53 15.91 -7.07
C GLU A 129 4.06 15.11 -5.87
N ILE A 130 3.17 14.53 -5.08
CA ILE A 130 3.53 13.71 -3.91
C ILE A 130 4.21 12.42 -4.38
N LEU A 131 3.72 11.81 -5.46
CA LEU A 131 4.29 10.59 -6.02
C LEU A 131 5.72 10.82 -6.54
N TRP A 132 5.94 11.91 -7.30
CA TRP A 132 7.27 12.27 -7.79
C TRP A 132 8.25 12.49 -6.66
N LYS A 133 7.82 13.23 -5.62
CA LYS A 133 8.65 13.44 -4.43
C LYS A 133 8.99 12.11 -3.76
N ALA A 134 8.00 11.25 -3.52
CA ALA A 134 8.21 9.96 -2.87
C ALA A 134 9.17 9.06 -3.67
N TYR A 135 9.10 9.09 -5.01
CA TYR A 135 10.00 8.32 -5.84
C TYR A 135 11.45 8.85 -5.80
N ILE A 136 11.63 10.17 -5.82
CA ILE A 136 12.94 10.80 -5.69
C ILE A 136 13.53 10.50 -4.30
N ASP A 137 12.74 10.65 -3.23
CA ASP A 137 13.15 10.34 -1.86
C ASP A 137 13.57 8.85 -1.75
N PHE A 138 12.81 7.93 -2.37
CA PHE A 138 13.13 6.51 -2.42
C PHE A 138 14.48 6.24 -3.11
N GLU A 139 14.77 6.77 -4.32
CA GLU A 139 16.05 6.55 -5.00
C GLU A 139 17.21 7.21 -4.21
N THR A 140 16.95 8.31 -3.53
CA THR A 140 17.94 8.97 -2.66
C THR A 140 18.27 8.09 -1.44
N GLU A 141 17.27 7.46 -0.82
CA GLU A 141 17.47 6.51 0.29
C GLU A 141 18.22 5.24 -0.14
N GLN A 142 18.10 4.85 -1.41
CA GLN A 142 18.85 3.74 -1.98
C GLN A 142 20.27 4.14 -2.44
N GLU A 143 20.70 5.37 -2.19
CA GLU A 143 21.99 5.93 -2.62
C GLU A 143 22.19 5.95 -4.15
N GLU A 144 21.11 5.84 -4.92
CA GLU A 144 21.10 5.83 -6.39
C GLU A 144 21.00 7.27 -6.94
N THR A 145 22.05 8.06 -6.71
CA THR A 145 22.08 9.50 -7.03
C THR A 145 21.84 9.80 -8.50
N ASP A 146 22.33 8.95 -9.41
CA ASP A 146 22.15 9.16 -10.85
C ASP A 146 20.71 8.97 -11.30
N LYS A 147 20.00 8.00 -10.68
CA LYS A 147 18.58 7.79 -10.94
C LYS A 147 17.75 8.93 -10.37
N ALA A 148 18.07 9.41 -9.18
CA ALA A 148 17.42 10.59 -8.59
C ALA A 148 17.59 11.82 -9.48
N ARG A 149 18.80 12.07 -10.04
CA ARG A 149 19.05 13.15 -11.02
C ARG A 149 18.18 13.01 -12.27
N GLU A 150 18.09 11.79 -12.80
CA GLU A 150 17.25 11.53 -13.98
C GLU A 150 15.77 11.81 -13.69
N LEU A 151 15.27 11.45 -12.51
CA LEU A 151 13.91 11.76 -12.10
C LEU A 151 13.67 13.26 -11.98
N TYR A 152 14.62 14.02 -11.42
CA TYR A 152 14.51 15.47 -11.38
C TYR A 152 14.46 16.08 -12.79
N ARG A 153 15.28 15.61 -13.76
CA ARG A 153 15.22 16.06 -15.15
C ARG A 153 13.86 15.77 -15.77
N ARG A 154 13.38 14.52 -15.65
CA ARG A 154 12.05 14.13 -16.16
C ARG A 154 10.92 14.95 -15.53
N LEU A 155 11.02 15.30 -14.25
CA LEU A 155 10.05 16.14 -13.57
C LEU A 155 10.12 17.57 -14.07
N LEU A 156 11.30 18.14 -14.30
CA LEU A 156 11.50 19.49 -14.81
C LEU A 156 11.04 19.63 -16.28
N ASP A 157 11.12 18.58 -17.08
CA ASP A 157 10.54 18.55 -18.43
C ASP A 157 9.01 18.64 -18.42
N ARG A 158 8.36 18.14 -17.33
CA ARG A 158 6.91 18.19 -17.15
C ARG A 158 6.43 19.49 -16.47
N THR A 159 7.23 20.02 -15.55
CA THR A 159 6.87 21.20 -14.75
C THR A 159 8.07 22.09 -14.48
N GLN A 160 7.95 23.37 -14.78
CA GLN A 160 9.01 24.38 -14.51
C GLN A 160 8.79 25.09 -13.17
N HIS A 161 8.18 24.41 -12.19
CA HIS A 161 7.87 25.03 -10.91
C HIS A 161 9.13 25.32 -10.11
N VAL A 162 9.27 26.55 -9.59
CA VAL A 162 10.45 27.02 -8.82
C VAL A 162 10.80 26.11 -7.65
N LYS A 163 9.82 25.55 -6.96
CA LYS A 163 10.06 24.61 -5.85
C LYS A 163 10.82 23.35 -6.27
N VAL A 164 10.60 22.86 -7.50
CA VAL A 164 11.30 21.67 -8.01
C VAL A 164 12.77 22.02 -8.26
N TRP A 165 13.06 23.19 -8.83
CA TRP A 165 14.43 23.67 -9.01
C TRP A 165 15.16 23.82 -7.67
N LEU A 166 14.50 24.38 -6.66
CA LEU A 166 15.08 24.52 -5.31
C LEU A 166 15.35 23.17 -4.66
N SER A 167 14.41 22.22 -4.77
CA SER A 167 14.60 20.84 -4.25
C SER A 167 15.75 20.14 -4.96
N TYR A 168 15.89 20.32 -6.28
CA TYR A 168 16.99 19.72 -7.03
C TYR A 168 18.34 20.32 -6.63
N ALA A 169 18.42 21.66 -6.47
CA ALA A 169 19.63 22.31 -6.00
C ALA A 169 20.02 21.84 -4.58
N GLN A 170 19.05 21.68 -3.68
CA GLN A 170 19.30 21.14 -2.33
C GLN A 170 19.81 19.70 -2.37
N PHE A 171 19.23 18.86 -3.22
CA PHE A 171 19.69 17.50 -3.43
C PHE A 171 21.14 17.44 -3.91
N GLU A 172 21.52 18.25 -4.93
CA GLU A 172 22.90 18.29 -5.44
C GLU A 172 23.88 18.78 -4.35
N LEU A 173 23.50 19.74 -3.51
CA LEU A 173 24.32 20.18 -2.37
C LEU A 173 24.53 19.06 -1.34
N GLN A 174 23.51 18.24 -1.07
CA GLN A 174 23.61 17.10 -0.17
C GLN A 174 24.54 16.02 -0.74
N VAL A 175 24.44 15.73 -2.02
CA VAL A 175 25.31 14.74 -2.70
C VAL A 175 26.77 15.17 -2.68
N ILE A 176 27.06 16.48 -2.88
CA ILE A 176 28.42 17.01 -2.82
C ILE A 176 28.96 17.01 -1.38
N ALA A 177 28.11 17.20 -0.38
CA ALA A 177 28.49 17.24 1.03
C ALA A 177 28.67 15.82 1.65
N SER A 178 28.18 14.78 0.99
CA SER A 178 28.40 13.38 1.40
C SER A 178 29.75 12.93 0.88
N PRO A 179 30.69 12.54 1.79
CA PRO A 179 32.05 12.13 1.41
C PRO A 179 32.11 10.81 0.65
#